data_b279588b3b86b0f64987d7c276e2046e
#
_entry.id   b279588b3b86b0f64987d7c276e2046e
#
_cell.length_a   1.000
_cell.length_b   1.000
_cell.length_c   1.000
_cell.angle_alpha   90.00
_cell.angle_beta   90.00
_cell.angle_gamma   90.00
#
_symmetry.space_group_name_H-M   'P 1'
#
loop_
_entity.id
_entity.type
_entity.pdbx_description
1 polymer ?
#
loop_
_entity_poly.entity_id
_entity_poly.type
_entity_poly.pdbx_seq_one_letter_code
_entity_poly.pdbx_strand_id
1 'polypeptide(L)'
;MMHESQIKDAARPDGTYKFDTYFTHIQKYLDNSDLNIGNMEFTLAGKPYTGYPAFSAPDEYARHITDCGFNVFLTANNHICDKYGAGMSRTLKIYRELAQSDSIAFTGTAGNQEEFEQTTPLILVRKGIKIAIINATYGTNMGPEKPWPKINYLKD
;
A
#
# COMPACT_ATOMS: atom_id res chain seq x y z
N MET A 1 0.83 7.66 4.85
CA MET A 1 -0.11 8.69 4.32
C MET A 1 0.62 9.64 3.38
N MET A 2 -0.11 10.31 2.48
CA MET A 2 0.41 11.35 1.58
C MET A 2 -0.51 12.56 1.66
N HIS A 3 -0.03 13.66 2.23
CA HIS A 3 -0.80 14.90 2.35
C HIS A 3 -0.63 15.80 1.12
N GLU A 4 -1.54 16.77 0.95
CA GLU A 4 -1.54 17.68 -0.21
C GLU A 4 -0.25 18.48 -0.38
N SER A 5 0.37 18.89 0.72
CA SER A 5 1.67 19.58 0.67
C SER A 5 2.74 18.71 0.04
N GLN A 6 2.77 17.42 0.37
CA GLN A 6 3.70 16.45 -0.20
C GLN A 6 3.41 16.17 -1.68
N ILE A 7 2.13 16.10 -2.07
CA ILE A 7 1.72 15.93 -3.48
C ILE A 7 2.19 17.16 -4.30
N LYS A 8 1.98 18.36 -3.77
CA LYS A 8 2.41 19.62 -4.42
C LYS A 8 3.93 19.71 -4.54
N ASP A 9 4.64 19.32 -3.49
CA ASP A 9 6.11 19.33 -3.45
C ASP A 9 6.72 18.35 -4.45
N ALA A 10 6.09 17.18 -4.61
CA ALA A 10 6.52 16.16 -5.56
C ALA A 10 6.18 16.50 -7.03
N ALA A 11 5.20 17.37 -7.29
CA ALA A 11 4.74 17.68 -8.65
C ALA A 11 5.83 18.35 -9.49
N ARG A 12 5.90 17.98 -10.78
CA ARG A 12 6.84 18.55 -11.77
C ARG A 12 6.07 19.23 -12.90
N PRO A 13 6.70 20.19 -13.61
CA PRO A 13 6.06 20.92 -14.71
C PRO A 13 5.59 20.04 -15.87
N ASP A 14 6.20 18.87 -16.05
CA ASP A 14 5.83 17.87 -17.07
C ASP A 14 4.63 17.00 -16.65
N GLY A 15 4.05 17.24 -15.48
CA GLY A 15 2.90 16.48 -14.96
C GLY A 15 3.26 15.20 -14.23
N THR A 16 4.54 14.87 -14.08
CA THR A 16 5.04 13.73 -13.29
C THR A 16 5.19 14.09 -11.81
N TYR A 17 5.43 13.07 -10.99
CA TYR A 17 5.67 13.23 -9.55
C TYR A 17 6.99 12.57 -9.18
N LYS A 18 7.85 13.26 -8.42
CA LYS A 18 9.15 12.75 -7.97
C LYS A 18 9.28 12.86 -6.46
N PHE A 19 9.76 11.80 -5.85
CA PHE A 19 9.90 11.64 -4.40
C PHE A 19 11.36 11.40 -3.98
N ASP A 20 12.33 11.79 -4.80
CA ASP A 20 13.75 11.43 -4.72
C ASP A 20 14.39 11.72 -3.35
N THR A 21 13.87 12.68 -2.60
CA THR A 21 14.39 13.03 -1.26
C THR A 21 13.71 12.29 -0.11
N TYR A 22 12.65 11.53 -0.41
CA TYR A 22 11.92 10.79 0.61
C TYR A 22 12.74 9.56 1.02
N PHE A 23 12.74 9.28 2.30
CA PHE A 23 13.47 8.15 2.91
C PHE A 23 15.00 8.21 2.86
N THR A 24 15.65 9.24 2.28
CA THR A 24 17.11 9.35 2.17
C THR A 24 17.83 9.18 3.52
N HIS A 25 17.28 9.71 4.60
CA HIS A 25 17.88 9.61 5.94
C HIS A 25 17.79 8.24 6.57
N ILE A 26 16.87 7.40 6.11
CA ILE A 26 16.68 6.03 6.61
C ILE A 26 17.13 4.96 5.61
N GLN A 27 17.54 5.34 4.41
CA GLN A 27 17.91 4.42 3.32
C GLN A 27 18.90 3.36 3.78
N LYS A 28 19.94 3.76 4.52
CA LYS A 28 20.94 2.84 5.07
C LYS A 28 20.37 1.72 5.96
N TYR A 29 19.22 1.95 6.59
CA TYR A 29 18.56 0.92 7.41
C TYR A 29 17.72 0.00 6.53
N LEU A 30 17.06 0.56 5.51
CA LEU A 30 16.30 -0.21 4.52
C LEU A 30 17.21 -1.17 3.75
N ASP A 31 18.38 -0.70 3.32
CA ASP A 31 19.38 -1.49 2.57
C ASP A 31 19.97 -2.66 3.37
N ASN A 32 19.96 -2.54 4.70
CA ASN A 32 20.53 -3.56 5.60
C ASN A 32 19.48 -4.47 6.25
N SER A 33 18.23 -4.38 5.82
CA SER A 33 17.12 -5.17 6.37
C SER A 33 16.58 -6.16 5.35
N ASP A 34 16.26 -7.37 5.80
CA ASP A 34 15.67 -8.41 4.94
C ASP A 34 14.16 -8.20 4.72
N LEU A 35 13.49 -7.57 5.68
CA LEU A 35 12.08 -7.21 5.62
C LEU A 35 11.88 -5.74 6.01
N ASN A 36 11.39 -4.97 5.07
CA ASN A 36 10.99 -3.58 5.25
C ASN A 36 9.48 -3.48 5.07
N ILE A 37 8.79 -3.32 6.18
CA ILE A 37 7.33 -3.36 6.23
C ILE A 37 6.79 -1.94 6.27
N GLY A 38 5.89 -1.59 5.34
CA GLY A 38 5.24 -0.28 5.27
C GLY A 38 3.72 -0.37 5.43
N ASN A 39 3.13 0.48 6.30
CA ASN A 39 1.68 0.68 6.32
C ASN A 39 1.28 1.64 5.20
N MET A 40 0.58 1.11 4.19
CA MET A 40 0.18 1.86 2.99
C MET A 40 -1.16 2.57 3.25
N GLU A 41 -1.11 3.60 4.07
CA GLU A 41 -2.28 4.33 4.58
C GLU A 41 -2.72 5.43 3.58
N PHE A 42 -3.06 5.02 2.38
CA PHE A 42 -3.60 5.82 1.29
C PHE A 42 -4.14 4.92 0.18
N THR A 43 -4.93 5.47 -0.72
CA THR A 43 -5.32 4.78 -1.96
C THR A 43 -4.46 5.24 -3.15
N LEU A 44 -4.40 4.42 -4.18
CA LEU A 44 -3.88 4.74 -5.51
C LEU A 44 -5.07 4.80 -6.49
N ALA A 45 -6.02 5.67 -6.18
CA ALA A 45 -7.29 5.75 -6.91
C ALA A 45 -7.21 6.53 -8.24
N GLY A 46 -6.05 7.11 -8.54
CA GLY A 46 -5.85 7.99 -9.68
C GLY A 46 -6.22 9.44 -9.40
N LYS A 47 -6.18 10.25 -10.45
CA LYS A 47 -6.52 11.70 -10.35
C LYS A 47 -8.02 11.90 -10.09
N PRO A 48 -8.42 12.95 -9.36
CA PRO A 48 -7.54 13.93 -8.73
C PRO A 48 -6.84 13.35 -7.49
N TYR A 49 -5.54 13.64 -7.34
CA TYR A 49 -4.81 13.28 -6.13
C TYR A 49 -5.21 14.19 -4.98
N THR A 50 -5.36 13.59 -3.79
CA THR A 50 -5.90 14.31 -2.62
C THR A 50 -5.19 13.84 -1.35
N GLY A 51 -4.99 14.79 -0.43
CA GLY A 51 -4.57 14.52 0.95
C GLY A 51 -5.77 14.28 1.88
N TYR A 52 -5.62 14.69 3.14
CA TYR A 52 -6.67 14.59 4.13
C TYR A 52 -7.97 15.33 3.68
N PRO A 53 -9.17 14.81 3.95
CA PRO A 53 -9.47 13.59 4.74
C PRO A 53 -9.53 12.29 3.92
N ALA A 54 -9.44 12.33 2.60
CA ALA A 54 -9.62 11.18 1.72
C ALA A 54 -8.43 11.05 0.75
N PHE A 55 -7.47 10.21 1.11
CA PHE A 55 -6.18 10.12 0.43
C PHE A 55 -6.26 9.40 -0.92
N SER A 56 -5.69 10.03 -1.95
CA SER A 56 -5.36 9.41 -3.22
C SER A 56 -3.98 9.88 -3.65
N ALA A 57 -2.99 9.00 -3.57
CA ALA A 57 -1.60 9.30 -3.94
C ALA A 57 -1.32 9.05 -5.42
N PRO A 58 -0.31 9.72 -6.02
CA PRO A 58 0.24 9.33 -7.30
C PRO A 58 0.83 7.91 -7.27
N ASP A 59 0.70 7.17 -8.37
CA ASP A 59 1.23 5.80 -8.48
C ASP A 59 2.76 5.77 -8.32
N GLU A 60 3.44 6.84 -8.74
CA GLU A 60 4.87 7.04 -8.59
C GLU A 60 5.31 6.97 -7.13
N TYR A 61 4.43 7.30 -6.18
CA TYR A 61 4.77 7.19 -4.76
C TYR A 61 4.90 5.74 -4.30
N ALA A 62 4.00 4.86 -4.72
CA ALA A 62 4.11 3.44 -4.39
C ALA A 62 5.35 2.81 -5.04
N ARG A 63 5.68 3.18 -6.29
CA ARG A 63 6.92 2.75 -6.97
C ARG A 63 8.14 3.23 -6.20
N HIS A 64 8.19 4.50 -5.83
CA HIS A 64 9.29 5.05 -5.05
C HIS A 64 9.48 4.34 -3.70
N ILE A 65 8.40 4.01 -2.99
CA ILE A 65 8.47 3.23 -1.74
C ILE A 65 9.11 1.86 -2.02
N THR A 66 8.72 1.19 -3.09
CA THR A 66 9.32 -0.09 -3.53
C THR A 66 10.81 0.09 -3.87
N ASP A 67 11.16 1.10 -4.65
CA ASP A 67 12.54 1.41 -5.06
C ASP A 67 13.45 1.71 -3.86
N CYS A 68 12.89 2.30 -2.79
CA CYS A 68 13.60 2.51 -1.53
C CYS A 68 13.80 1.24 -0.70
N GLY A 69 13.26 0.09 -1.15
CA GLY A 69 13.48 -1.21 -0.51
C GLY A 69 12.37 -1.68 0.42
N PHE A 70 11.23 -0.98 0.51
CA PHE A 70 10.06 -1.55 1.18
C PHE A 70 9.53 -2.73 0.36
N ASN A 71 9.41 -3.89 1.00
CA ASN A 71 9.09 -5.14 0.33
C ASN A 71 7.88 -5.89 0.92
N VAL A 72 7.26 -5.35 1.99
CA VAL A 72 5.99 -5.84 2.52
C VAL A 72 5.04 -4.67 2.78
N PHE A 73 3.86 -4.70 2.15
CA PHE A 73 2.85 -3.67 2.29
C PHE A 73 1.69 -4.15 3.17
N LEU A 74 1.45 -3.42 4.25
CA LEU A 74 0.26 -3.58 5.09
C LEU A 74 -0.84 -2.68 4.56
N THR A 75 -1.96 -3.27 4.16
CA THR A 75 -3.02 -2.57 3.43
C THR A 75 -4.32 -2.43 4.20
N ALA A 76 -4.52 -3.20 5.29
CA ALA A 76 -5.66 -2.99 6.18
C ALA A 76 -5.40 -1.83 7.13
N ASN A 77 -6.00 -0.70 6.85
CA ASN A 77 -5.98 0.52 7.65
C ASN A 77 -7.29 1.31 7.41
N ASN A 78 -7.51 2.38 8.17
CA ASN A 78 -8.75 3.16 8.10
C ASN A 78 -8.90 3.96 6.79
N HIS A 79 -7.83 4.16 6.00
CA HIS A 79 -7.82 4.94 4.77
C HIS A 79 -7.84 4.11 3.48
N ILE A 80 -7.80 2.78 3.57
CA ILE A 80 -7.77 1.93 2.37
C ILE A 80 -9.01 2.07 1.48
N CYS A 81 -10.13 2.50 2.04
CA CYS A 81 -11.39 2.74 1.34
C CYS A 81 -11.71 4.22 1.10
N ASP A 82 -10.79 5.16 1.26
CA ASP A 82 -11.05 6.59 1.09
C ASP A 82 -11.64 6.99 -0.26
N LYS A 83 -11.46 6.18 -1.27
CA LYS A 83 -12.06 6.31 -2.62
C LYS A 83 -12.97 5.13 -2.95
N TYR A 84 -13.66 4.61 -1.93
CA TYR A 84 -14.62 3.50 -2.02
C TYR A 84 -14.03 2.23 -2.65
N GLY A 85 -14.87 1.28 -3.00
CA GLY A 85 -14.44 0.01 -3.58
C GLY A 85 -13.72 0.15 -4.92
N ALA A 86 -14.06 1.15 -5.73
CA ALA A 86 -13.38 1.42 -7.00
C ALA A 86 -11.92 1.85 -6.79
N GLY A 87 -11.67 2.78 -5.86
CA GLY A 87 -10.32 3.22 -5.52
C GLY A 87 -9.49 2.11 -4.90
N MET A 88 -10.08 1.31 -4.01
CA MET A 88 -9.43 0.15 -3.43
C MET A 88 -9.08 -0.91 -4.50
N SER A 89 -10.00 -1.22 -5.41
CA SER A 89 -9.76 -2.18 -6.50
C SER A 89 -8.59 -1.73 -7.40
N ARG A 90 -8.51 -0.42 -7.72
CA ARG A 90 -7.39 0.13 -8.48
C ARG A 90 -6.07 0.05 -7.68
N THR A 91 -6.10 0.35 -6.40
CA THR A 91 -4.95 0.24 -5.52
C THR A 91 -4.39 -1.18 -5.50
N LEU A 92 -5.25 -2.18 -5.32
CA LEU A 92 -4.86 -3.60 -5.35
C LEU A 92 -4.29 -4.03 -6.71
N LYS A 93 -4.83 -3.49 -7.81
CA LYS A 93 -4.27 -3.75 -9.15
C LYS A 93 -2.81 -3.30 -9.23
N ILE A 94 -2.51 -2.08 -8.77
CA ILE A 94 -1.14 -1.55 -8.77
C ILE A 94 -0.22 -2.37 -7.86
N TYR A 95 -0.68 -2.78 -6.68
CA TYR A 95 0.14 -3.62 -5.80
C TYR A 95 0.44 -4.99 -6.41
N ARG A 96 -0.49 -5.59 -7.18
CA ARG A 96 -0.23 -6.81 -7.94
C ARG A 96 0.81 -6.61 -9.04
N GLU A 97 0.74 -5.49 -9.76
CA GLU A 97 1.74 -5.14 -10.77
C GLU A 97 3.13 -5.01 -10.15
N LEU A 98 3.25 -4.31 -9.02
CA LEU A 98 4.50 -4.19 -8.26
C LEU A 98 4.97 -5.54 -7.71
N ALA A 99 4.06 -6.39 -7.24
CA ALA A 99 4.41 -7.72 -6.74
C ALA A 99 5.00 -8.63 -7.84
N GLN A 100 4.56 -8.45 -9.08
CA GLN A 100 5.08 -9.19 -10.23
C GLN A 100 6.45 -8.69 -10.70
N SER A 101 6.69 -7.37 -10.65
CA SER A 101 7.93 -6.76 -11.16
C SER A 101 9.03 -6.66 -10.10
N ASP A 102 8.68 -6.38 -8.86
CA ASP A 102 9.63 -5.91 -7.84
C ASP A 102 9.70 -6.79 -6.59
N SER A 103 9.11 -7.97 -6.64
CA SER A 103 9.15 -8.96 -5.54
C SER A 103 8.62 -8.43 -4.20
N ILE A 104 7.67 -7.53 -4.22
CA ILE A 104 6.95 -7.13 -3.01
C ILE A 104 5.87 -8.14 -2.65
N ALA A 105 5.46 -8.13 -1.39
CA ALA A 105 4.26 -8.83 -0.92
C ALA A 105 3.32 -7.85 -0.22
N PHE A 106 2.03 -8.13 -0.23
CA PHE A 106 1.06 -7.32 0.51
C PHE A 106 0.02 -8.19 1.21
N THR A 107 -0.55 -7.68 2.29
CA THR A 107 -1.58 -8.36 3.09
C THR A 107 -2.48 -7.35 3.79
N GLY A 108 -3.65 -7.81 4.20
CA GLY A 108 -4.65 -7.00 4.90
C GLY A 108 -5.89 -6.70 4.06
N THR A 109 -5.76 -6.79 2.74
CA THR A 109 -6.87 -6.65 1.79
C THR A 109 -6.73 -7.65 0.65
N ALA A 110 -7.84 -8.04 0.05
CA ALA A 110 -7.86 -8.97 -1.09
C ALA A 110 -8.95 -8.61 -2.08
N GLY A 111 -8.71 -8.83 -3.36
CA GLY A 111 -9.67 -8.57 -4.44
C GLY A 111 -10.65 -9.71 -4.70
N ASN A 112 -10.35 -10.92 -4.21
CA ASN A 112 -11.18 -12.12 -4.34
C ASN A 112 -10.81 -13.15 -3.27
N GLN A 113 -11.56 -14.25 -3.23
CA GLN A 113 -11.39 -15.31 -2.23
C GLN A 113 -10.02 -16.00 -2.33
N GLU A 114 -9.53 -16.27 -3.52
CA GLU A 114 -8.24 -16.93 -3.74
C GLU A 114 -7.09 -16.09 -3.20
N GLU A 115 -7.07 -14.79 -3.52
CA GLU A 115 -6.07 -13.85 -3.01
C GLU A 115 -6.13 -13.74 -1.48
N PHE A 116 -7.35 -13.72 -0.92
CA PHE A 116 -7.54 -13.71 0.53
C PHE A 116 -6.88 -14.92 1.21
N GLU A 117 -7.11 -16.12 0.70
CA GLU A 117 -6.54 -17.35 1.24
C GLU A 117 -5.01 -17.41 1.10
N GLN A 118 -4.46 -16.84 0.04
CA GLN A 118 -3.02 -16.78 -0.21
C GLN A 118 -2.30 -15.73 0.65
N THR A 119 -2.98 -14.66 1.03
CA THR A 119 -2.37 -13.51 1.70
C THR A 119 -2.80 -13.32 3.16
N THR A 120 -3.65 -14.21 3.69
CA THR A 120 -4.18 -14.09 5.07
C THR A 120 -4.14 -15.44 5.80
N PRO A 121 -3.07 -15.73 6.56
CA PRO A 121 -1.87 -14.91 6.78
C PRO A 121 -0.92 -14.89 5.57
N LEU A 122 -0.18 -13.80 5.38
CA LEU A 122 0.93 -13.76 4.45
C LEU A 122 2.11 -14.55 5.02
N ILE A 123 2.55 -15.58 4.32
CA ILE A 123 3.68 -16.41 4.74
C ILE A 123 4.91 -16.08 3.91
N LEU A 124 5.97 -15.65 4.57
CA LEU A 124 7.27 -15.36 3.95
C LEU A 124 8.36 -16.25 4.53
N VAL A 125 9.37 -16.55 3.73
CA VAL A 125 10.59 -17.20 4.21
C VAL A 125 11.78 -16.27 3.95
N ARG A 126 12.53 -15.94 5.00
CA ARG A 126 13.74 -15.13 4.92
C ARG A 126 14.84 -15.77 5.74
N LYS A 127 15.97 -16.04 5.09
CA LYS A 127 17.13 -16.70 5.73
C LYS A 127 16.74 -17.99 6.48
N GLY A 128 15.82 -18.77 5.93
CA GLY A 128 15.34 -20.03 6.52
C GLY A 128 14.27 -19.86 7.62
N ILE A 129 13.94 -18.65 8.02
CA ILE A 129 12.90 -18.39 9.02
C ILE A 129 11.56 -18.19 8.31
N LYS A 130 10.55 -18.97 8.71
CA LYS A 130 9.17 -18.80 8.25
C LYS A 130 8.48 -17.73 9.12
N ILE A 131 7.96 -16.71 8.48
CA ILE A 131 7.32 -15.56 9.10
C ILE A 131 5.87 -15.49 8.61
N ALA A 132 4.91 -15.47 9.53
CA ALA A 132 3.51 -15.23 9.24
C ALA A 132 3.16 -13.78 9.61
N ILE A 133 2.59 -13.05 8.66
CA ILE A 133 2.16 -11.66 8.85
C ILE A 133 0.65 -11.61 8.72
N ILE A 134 -0.01 -11.09 9.77
CA ILE A 134 -1.44 -10.79 9.80
C ILE A 134 -1.60 -9.30 9.93
N ASN A 135 -2.32 -8.70 9.00
CA ASN A 135 -2.68 -7.29 9.03
C ASN A 135 -4.19 -7.14 9.04
N ALA A 136 -4.71 -6.43 10.02
CA ALA A 136 -6.13 -6.13 10.16
C ALA A 136 -6.33 -4.71 10.69
N THR A 137 -7.49 -4.12 10.43
CA THR A 137 -7.87 -2.80 10.93
C THR A 137 -9.10 -2.89 11.83
N TYR A 138 -9.23 -1.95 12.75
CA TYR A 138 -10.43 -1.80 13.57
C TYR A 138 -11.65 -1.35 12.74
N GLY A 139 -11.43 -0.51 11.72
CA GLY A 139 -12.47 0.03 10.87
C GLY A 139 -11.89 0.84 9.71
N THR A 140 -12.77 1.28 8.81
CA THR A 140 -12.44 2.15 7.68
C THR A 140 -13.32 3.39 7.67
N ASN A 141 -12.79 4.52 7.17
CA ASN A 141 -13.53 5.78 7.09
C ASN A 141 -14.70 5.68 6.12
N MET A 142 -14.54 4.93 5.04
CA MET A 142 -15.55 4.59 4.04
C MET A 142 -15.64 3.08 3.92
N GLY A 143 -16.83 2.54 3.64
CA GLY A 143 -17.03 1.10 3.47
C GLY A 143 -16.84 0.64 2.02
N PRO A 144 -16.42 -0.62 1.80
CA PRO A 144 -16.58 -1.24 0.51
C PRO A 144 -18.08 -1.45 0.22
N GLU A 145 -18.50 -1.10 -0.98
CA GLU A 145 -19.93 -1.19 -1.39
C GLU A 145 -20.35 -2.63 -1.76
N LYS A 146 -19.40 -3.54 -1.85
CA LYS A 146 -19.56 -4.93 -2.30
C LYS A 146 -18.74 -5.87 -1.42
N PRO A 147 -19.01 -7.19 -1.45
CA PRO A 147 -18.21 -8.15 -0.68
C PRO A 147 -16.72 -8.17 -1.10
N TRP A 148 -16.41 -7.77 -2.32
CA TRP A 148 -15.05 -7.65 -2.85
C TRP A 148 -14.83 -6.28 -3.49
N PRO A 149 -13.64 -5.67 -3.29
CA PRO A 149 -12.50 -6.15 -2.49
C PRO A 149 -12.80 -6.22 -0.99
N LYS A 150 -12.21 -7.19 -0.29
CA LYS A 150 -12.36 -7.43 1.15
C LYS A 150 -11.22 -6.78 1.94
N ILE A 151 -11.53 -6.34 3.17
CA ILE A 151 -10.57 -5.83 4.15
C ILE A 151 -10.62 -6.74 5.37
N ASN A 152 -9.46 -7.02 5.96
CA ASN A 152 -9.40 -7.76 7.22
C ASN A 152 -9.77 -6.83 8.38
N TYR A 153 -10.83 -7.16 9.09
CA TYR A 153 -11.24 -6.46 10.31
C TYR A 153 -10.90 -7.27 11.56
N LEU A 154 -10.61 -6.57 12.66
CA LEU A 154 -10.30 -7.22 13.95
C LEU A 154 -11.49 -7.97 14.59
N LYS A 155 -12.67 -7.83 14.01
CA LYS A 155 -13.91 -8.45 14.51
C LYS A 155 -14.42 -9.61 13.66
N ASP A 156 -13.69 -9.97 12.60
CA ASP A 156 -14.03 -11.06 11.69
C ASP A 156 -13.51 -12.41 12.19
#